data_96ceba7cd6d67fe200cf846811d772ec
#
_entry.id   96ceba7cd6d67fe200cf846811d772ec
#
_cell.length_a   1.000
_cell.length_b   1.000
_cell.length_c   1.000
_cell.angle_alpha   90.00
_cell.angle_beta   90.00
_cell.angle_gamma   90.00
#
_symmetry.space_group_name_H-M   'P 1'
#
loop_
_entity.id
_entity.type
_entity.pdbx_description
1 polymer ?
#
loop_
_entity_poly.entity_id
_entity_poly.type
_entity_poly.pdbx_seq_one_letter_code
_entity_poly.pdbx_strand_id
1 'polypeptide(L)'
;MTWIHLLFWLFFTLVGNAASAGDSIHTNGLDQEIAVSSGAASSTLINACWTADELRGRPDERKIRSHLPVDHNPPEQLAPSAPAQPLGPDLARSIRSVKPANDAKLVALTFDLCEQSNDITGYDGALVDLLRTEQVPATFYAGGRWMRSHPERTMQLMADPLFELGNHAWTHGNLRVLRGQDITDQIQWTQAQYEILRNQLLSRSCAAALPEAARSIPRLPATFRFPYGTCDASALAQVAAAGLYPIQWDVVTGDPAKGQSAQQIVRAVLNQVRPGSIVVAHANGRGWHTAEAMQTLVPALRKRGYRFVTVSDLLQAGAPVAVEACYEMRPGDNLKYDRLFGRGTE
;
A
#
# COMPACT_ATOMS: atom_id res chain seq x y z
N MET A 1 38.82 -55.42 -14.69
CA MET A 1 39.79 -55.46 -13.58
C MET A 1 39.08 -54.68 -12.47
N THR A 2 38.27 -55.37 -11.62
CA THR A 2 38.60 -55.99 -10.32
C THR A 2 39.10 -54.95 -9.31
N TRP A 3 38.48 -54.68 -8.12
CA TRP A 3 37.94 -55.47 -7.02
C TRP A 3 37.09 -54.53 -6.12
N ILE A 4 35.88 -54.74 -5.68
CA ILE A 4 35.26 -55.46 -4.57
C ILE A 4 36.05 -55.43 -3.25
N HIS A 5 35.45 -54.83 -2.19
CA HIS A 5 35.42 -55.42 -0.85
C HIS A 5 34.24 -54.93 -0.02
N LEU A 6 33.33 -55.82 0.31
CA LEU A 6 32.37 -55.85 1.40
C LEU A 6 33.07 -56.05 2.75
N LEU A 7 32.52 -55.56 3.81
CA LEU A 7 32.54 -56.22 5.14
C LEU A 7 31.37 -55.73 6.00
N PHE A 8 30.58 -56.60 6.36
CA PHE A 8 29.64 -57.02 7.30
C PHE A 8 30.06 -56.90 8.79
N TRP A 9 29.10 -56.90 9.70
CA TRP A 9 28.93 -57.46 11.04
C TRP A 9 28.27 -56.50 12.00
N LEU A 10 27.38 -56.77 12.93
CA LEU A 10 26.44 -57.81 13.32
C LEU A 10 25.66 -57.31 14.55
N PHE A 11 24.43 -57.67 14.62
CA PHE A 11 23.46 -57.75 15.73
C PHE A 11 23.92 -57.61 17.18
N PHE A 12 23.07 -56.91 17.97
CA PHE A 12 22.70 -57.42 19.30
C PHE A 12 21.24 -57.07 19.62
N THR A 13 20.43 -58.07 19.80
CA THR A 13 19.07 -58.08 20.34
C THR A 13 19.12 -58.12 21.87
N LEU A 14 18.28 -57.35 22.53
CA LEU A 14 17.85 -57.69 23.90
C LEU A 14 16.36 -57.41 24.04
N VAL A 15 15.67 -58.50 24.37
CA VAL A 15 14.25 -58.60 24.68
C VAL A 15 14.07 -58.33 26.18
N GLY A 16 13.07 -57.55 26.53
CA GLY A 16 12.65 -57.35 27.91
C GLY A 16 11.18 -56.95 27.96
N ASN A 17 10.36 -57.78 28.58
CA ASN A 17 8.90 -57.79 28.62
C ASN A 17 8.27 -56.76 29.56
N ALA A 18 7.11 -56.30 29.13
CA ALA A 18 5.82 -56.09 29.81
C ALA A 18 5.70 -55.17 31.02
N ALA A 19 4.88 -54.12 30.88
CA ALA A 19 3.70 -53.94 31.75
C ALA A 19 2.74 -52.94 31.12
N SER A 20 1.48 -53.33 31.05
CA SER A 20 0.30 -52.57 30.63
C SER A 20 -0.03 -51.48 31.63
N ALA A 21 -0.23 -50.24 31.13
CA ALA A 21 -1.12 -49.28 31.75
C ALA A 21 -1.68 -48.36 30.63
N GLY A 22 -2.99 -48.41 30.47
CA GLY A 22 -3.68 -47.55 29.53
C GLY A 22 -3.67 -46.11 30.03
N ASP A 23 -3.29 -45.23 29.17
CA ASP A 23 -3.58 -43.82 29.34
C ASP A 23 -4.06 -43.22 28.01
N SER A 24 -5.20 -42.61 28.12
CA SER A 24 -5.95 -41.93 27.06
C SER A 24 -5.12 -40.80 26.46
N ILE A 25 -4.83 -40.89 25.17
CA ILE A 25 -4.23 -39.79 24.43
C ILE A 25 -5.33 -38.74 24.20
N HIS A 26 -5.34 -37.71 25.02
CA HIS A 26 -6.02 -36.45 24.70
C HIS A 26 -5.27 -35.79 23.55
N THR A 27 -5.85 -35.78 22.37
CA THR A 27 -5.49 -34.90 21.29
C THR A 27 -5.93 -33.48 21.65
N ASN A 28 -5.01 -32.71 22.22
CA ASN A 28 -5.20 -31.26 22.31
C ASN A 28 -5.04 -30.67 20.91
N GLY A 29 -6.16 -30.43 20.26
CA GLY A 29 -6.26 -29.56 19.11
C GLY A 29 -5.87 -28.15 19.53
N LEU A 30 -4.80 -27.62 18.96
CA LEU A 30 -4.46 -26.21 19.02
C LEU A 30 -5.35 -25.43 18.04
N ASP A 31 -6.65 -25.33 18.36
CA ASP A 31 -7.49 -24.24 17.87
C ASP A 31 -7.15 -23.00 18.69
N GLN A 32 -6.15 -22.26 18.26
CA GLN A 32 -5.99 -20.89 18.67
C GLN A 32 -7.08 -20.08 17.95
N GLU A 33 -8.27 -20.04 18.55
CA GLU A 33 -9.22 -18.97 18.34
C GLU A 33 -8.50 -17.67 18.69
N ILE A 34 -8.26 -16.84 17.65
CA ILE A 34 -7.92 -15.43 17.82
C ILE A 34 -9.14 -14.83 18.49
N ALA A 35 -9.10 -14.71 19.80
CA ALA A 35 -10.10 -14.03 20.58
C ALA A 35 -10.18 -12.58 20.08
N VAL A 36 -11.18 -12.28 19.27
CA VAL A 36 -11.62 -10.91 19.02
C VAL A 36 -12.16 -10.42 20.36
N SER A 37 -11.36 -9.69 21.09
CA SER A 37 -11.74 -9.02 22.33
C SER A 37 -12.83 -8.00 22.00
N SER A 38 -14.07 -8.41 22.14
CA SER A 38 -15.21 -7.51 22.18
C SER A 38 -15.23 -6.85 23.56
N GLY A 39 -14.94 -5.54 23.62
CA GLY A 39 -15.36 -4.79 24.80
C GLY A 39 -14.27 -3.98 25.49
N ALA A 40 -13.87 -2.94 24.91
CA ALA A 40 -13.58 -1.56 25.28
C ALA A 40 -13.18 -0.90 23.98
N ALA A 41 -13.84 0.15 23.54
CA ALA A 41 -13.39 0.93 22.41
C ALA A 41 -11.96 1.40 22.77
N SER A 42 -10.96 0.66 22.32
CA SER A 42 -9.56 1.06 22.44
C SER A 42 -9.50 2.43 21.80
N SER A 43 -9.15 3.47 22.55
CA SER A 43 -9.06 4.83 22.04
C SER A 43 -7.95 4.83 20.99
N THR A 44 -8.34 4.70 19.72
CA THR A 44 -7.39 4.78 18.62
C THR A 44 -6.88 6.21 18.51
N LEU A 45 -5.66 6.40 18.05
CA LEU A 45 -5.06 7.73 17.93
C LEU A 45 -5.96 8.68 17.11
N ILE A 46 -6.61 8.16 16.07
CA ILE A 46 -7.51 8.96 15.25
C ILE A 46 -8.69 9.52 16.05
N ASN A 47 -9.31 8.71 16.91
CA ASN A 47 -10.47 9.15 17.72
C ASN A 47 -10.05 10.04 18.92
N ALA A 48 -8.79 9.98 19.34
CA ALA A 48 -8.26 10.84 20.36
C ALA A 48 -7.88 12.24 19.85
N CYS A 49 -7.48 12.33 18.57
CA CYS A 49 -7.00 13.57 17.97
C CYS A 49 -8.05 14.32 17.14
N TRP A 50 -9.13 13.66 16.72
CA TRP A 50 -10.18 14.28 15.91
C TRP A 50 -11.58 13.82 16.35
N THR A 51 -12.52 14.74 16.27
CA THR A 51 -13.93 14.44 16.42
C THR A 51 -14.50 13.73 15.17
N ALA A 52 -15.63 13.07 15.32
CA ALA A 52 -16.31 12.41 14.19
C ALA A 52 -16.68 13.39 13.06
N ASP A 53 -16.97 14.66 13.39
CA ASP A 53 -17.27 15.68 12.37
C ASP A 53 -16.03 16.14 11.61
N GLU A 54 -14.88 16.25 12.28
CA GLU A 54 -13.60 16.57 11.63
C GLU A 54 -13.12 15.43 10.72
N LEU A 55 -13.44 14.19 11.04
CA LEU A 55 -13.10 13.01 10.23
C LEU A 55 -13.98 12.87 9.00
N ARG A 56 -15.22 13.35 9.08
CA ARG A 56 -16.19 13.21 7.99
C ARG A 56 -15.72 13.88 6.71
N GLY A 57 -15.86 13.17 5.60
CA GLY A 57 -15.58 13.71 4.27
C GLY A 57 -16.60 14.76 3.86
N ARG A 58 -16.13 15.83 3.24
CA ARG A 58 -16.99 16.93 2.74
C ARG A 58 -17.03 16.91 1.22
N PRO A 59 -18.18 17.10 0.57
CA PRO A 59 -18.31 17.02 -0.90
C PRO A 59 -17.45 18.05 -1.65
N ASP A 60 -17.16 19.21 -1.03
CA ASP A 60 -16.35 20.27 -1.63
C ASP A 60 -14.85 19.96 -1.61
N GLU A 61 -14.37 19.09 -0.72
CA GLU A 61 -12.97 18.66 -0.67
C GLU A 61 -12.55 17.84 -1.91
N ARG A 62 -13.51 17.27 -2.64
CA ARG A 62 -13.24 16.49 -3.85
C ARG A 62 -12.89 17.35 -5.08
N LYS A 63 -13.03 18.68 -4.99
CA LYS A 63 -12.81 19.60 -6.11
C LYS A 63 -11.34 19.66 -6.49
N ILE A 64 -11.10 19.68 -7.82
CA ILE A 64 -9.78 19.88 -8.39
C ILE A 64 -9.67 21.34 -8.88
N ARG A 65 -8.60 22.01 -8.51
CA ARG A 65 -8.22 23.33 -9.03
C ARG A 65 -7.00 23.15 -9.93
N SER A 66 -7.19 23.30 -11.23
CA SER A 66 -6.14 23.15 -12.25
C SER A 66 -5.72 24.51 -12.80
N HIS A 67 -4.66 24.51 -13.60
CA HIS A 67 -4.09 25.71 -14.23
C HIS A 67 -3.64 26.78 -13.24
N LEU A 68 -3.17 26.35 -12.09
CA LEU A 68 -2.53 27.23 -11.12
C LEU A 68 -1.11 27.59 -11.59
N PRO A 69 -0.50 28.67 -11.05
CA PRO A 69 0.93 28.90 -11.24
C PRO A 69 1.74 27.69 -10.85
N VAL A 70 2.74 27.36 -11.66
CA VAL A 70 3.63 26.21 -11.39
C VAL A 70 4.40 26.47 -10.10
N ASP A 71 4.37 25.51 -9.19
CA ASP A 71 5.07 25.54 -7.92
C ASP A 71 6.14 24.44 -7.86
N HIS A 72 7.38 24.83 -7.98
CA HIS A 72 8.56 23.99 -7.89
C HIS A 72 9.21 23.98 -6.49
N ASN A 73 8.60 24.67 -5.50
CA ASN A 73 9.20 24.75 -4.18
C ASN A 73 9.31 23.36 -3.54
N PRO A 74 10.51 23.01 -3.04
CA PRO A 74 10.68 21.78 -2.27
C PRO A 74 9.94 21.89 -0.91
N PRO A 75 9.84 20.79 -0.15
CA PRO A 75 9.46 20.86 1.25
C PRO A 75 10.54 21.59 2.08
N GLU A 76 10.22 21.94 3.31
CA GLU A 76 11.17 22.59 4.24
C GLU A 76 12.41 21.73 4.52
N GLN A 77 12.26 20.42 4.43
CA GLN A 77 13.30 19.41 4.60
C GLN A 77 13.44 18.64 3.29
N LEU A 78 14.65 18.60 2.69
CA LEU A 78 14.86 17.99 1.36
C LEU A 78 15.00 16.46 1.38
N ALA A 79 15.26 15.88 2.54
CA ALA A 79 15.39 14.43 2.72
C ALA A 79 14.93 14.05 4.13
N PRO A 80 14.52 12.81 4.39
CA PRO A 80 14.20 12.36 5.74
C PRO A 80 15.43 12.43 6.67
N SER A 81 15.18 12.69 7.95
CA SER A 81 16.23 12.84 8.99
C SER A 81 17.13 11.61 9.13
N ALA A 82 16.59 10.44 8.83
CA ALA A 82 17.34 9.19 8.71
C ALA A 82 16.78 8.38 7.52
N PRO A 83 17.57 8.10 6.50
CA PRO A 83 17.13 7.34 5.33
C PRO A 83 16.73 5.92 5.72
N ALA A 84 15.83 5.32 4.94
CA ALA A 84 15.54 3.90 5.03
C ALA A 84 16.72 3.06 4.52
N GLN A 85 16.80 1.80 4.96
CA GLN A 85 17.81 0.88 4.45
C GLN A 85 17.51 0.53 2.99
N PRO A 86 18.49 0.59 2.08
CA PRO A 86 18.31 0.19 0.70
C PRO A 86 17.81 -1.26 0.58
N LEU A 87 16.93 -1.51 -0.36
CA LEU A 87 16.51 -2.86 -0.72
C LEU A 87 17.56 -3.55 -1.58
N GLY A 88 17.62 -4.88 -1.48
CA GLY A 88 18.46 -5.69 -2.37
C GLY A 88 18.07 -5.54 -3.85
N PRO A 89 18.99 -5.77 -4.78
CA PRO A 89 18.78 -5.58 -6.23
C PRO A 89 17.61 -6.43 -6.78
N ASP A 90 17.36 -7.60 -6.21
CA ASP A 90 16.24 -8.47 -6.60
C ASP A 90 14.87 -7.83 -6.32
N LEU A 91 14.81 -6.84 -5.44
CA LEU A 91 13.62 -6.07 -5.12
C LEU A 91 13.49 -4.77 -5.93
N ALA A 92 14.49 -4.43 -6.76
CA ALA A 92 14.43 -3.32 -7.72
C ALA A 92 13.60 -3.71 -8.95
N ARG A 93 12.41 -4.25 -8.73
CA ARG A 93 11.49 -4.75 -9.76
C ARG A 93 10.06 -4.31 -9.45
N SER A 94 9.28 -4.09 -10.48
CA SER A 94 7.87 -3.69 -10.38
C SER A 94 7.01 -4.82 -9.82
N ILE A 95 6.59 -4.72 -8.57
CA ILE A 95 5.71 -5.69 -7.90
C ILE A 95 4.27 -5.41 -8.32
N ARG A 96 3.62 -6.40 -8.94
CA ARG A 96 2.27 -6.24 -9.48
C ARG A 96 1.19 -6.96 -8.68
N SER A 97 1.55 -8.01 -8.00
CA SER A 97 0.69 -8.78 -7.09
C SER A 97 1.58 -9.59 -6.13
N VAL A 98 0.97 -10.30 -5.22
CA VAL A 98 1.64 -11.25 -4.34
C VAL A 98 1.02 -12.63 -4.56
N LYS A 99 1.77 -13.70 -4.38
CA LYS A 99 1.24 -15.05 -4.26
C LYS A 99 1.14 -15.39 -2.77
N PRO A 100 -0.04 -15.27 -2.15
CA PRO A 100 -0.19 -15.53 -0.72
C PRO A 100 0.07 -17.00 -0.40
N ALA A 101 0.58 -17.26 0.80
CA ALA A 101 0.70 -18.62 1.30
C ALA A 101 -0.68 -19.30 1.35
N ASN A 102 -0.72 -20.59 1.01
CA ASN A 102 -1.94 -21.41 0.98
C ASN A 102 -3.08 -20.84 0.12
N ASP A 103 -2.75 -20.07 -0.93
CA ASP A 103 -3.71 -19.39 -1.82
C ASP A 103 -4.79 -18.59 -1.07
N ALA A 104 -4.40 -18.01 0.08
CA ALA A 104 -5.28 -17.18 0.89
C ALA A 104 -5.89 -16.05 0.05
N LYS A 105 -7.22 -15.91 0.08
CA LYS A 105 -7.93 -14.90 -0.69
C LYS A 105 -7.75 -13.51 -0.06
N LEU A 106 -6.55 -12.95 -0.22
CA LEU A 106 -6.20 -11.59 0.18
C LEU A 106 -6.27 -10.66 -1.04
N VAL A 107 -6.67 -9.41 -0.82
CA VAL A 107 -6.68 -8.35 -1.84
C VAL A 107 -6.31 -7.02 -1.19
N ALA A 108 -5.43 -6.25 -1.85
CA ALA A 108 -5.13 -4.88 -1.47
C ALA A 108 -5.91 -3.89 -2.35
N LEU A 109 -6.80 -3.11 -1.75
CA LEU A 109 -7.39 -1.94 -2.39
C LEU A 109 -6.43 -0.77 -2.20
N THR A 110 -6.04 -0.13 -3.30
CA THR A 110 -5.08 0.96 -3.27
C THR A 110 -5.59 2.18 -4.01
N PHE A 111 -5.31 3.37 -3.47
CA PHE A 111 -5.85 4.63 -3.94
C PHE A 111 -4.75 5.67 -4.10
N ASP A 112 -4.63 6.25 -5.29
CA ASP A 112 -3.64 7.27 -5.57
C ASP A 112 -4.18 8.66 -5.20
N LEU A 113 -3.34 9.43 -4.48
CA LEU A 113 -3.55 10.79 -4.05
C LEU A 113 -2.44 11.66 -4.67
N CYS A 114 -2.57 11.97 -5.95
CA CYS A 114 -1.54 12.67 -6.71
C CYS A 114 -1.91 14.14 -6.97
N GLU A 115 -0.89 14.99 -7.03
CA GLU A 115 -0.98 16.41 -7.32
C GLU A 115 0.21 16.85 -8.15
N GLN A 116 -0.05 17.48 -9.30
CA GLN A 116 0.98 18.06 -10.15
C GLN A 116 1.36 19.47 -9.67
N SER A 117 2.46 20.00 -10.18
CA SER A 117 2.98 21.32 -9.78
C SER A 117 2.03 22.50 -10.10
N ASN A 118 1.10 22.33 -11.01
CA ASN A 118 0.15 23.35 -11.45
C ASN A 118 -1.31 23.04 -11.11
N ASP A 119 -1.56 22.12 -10.22
CA ASP A 119 -2.90 21.84 -9.70
C ASP A 119 -2.92 21.62 -8.18
N ILE A 120 -4.09 21.74 -7.58
CA ILE A 120 -4.42 21.22 -6.27
C ILE A 120 -5.59 20.27 -6.47
N THR A 121 -5.34 19.00 -6.28
CA THR A 121 -6.37 17.97 -6.41
C THR A 121 -7.18 17.85 -5.13
N GLY A 122 -8.21 17.01 -5.14
CA GLY A 122 -9.12 16.90 -4.01
C GLY A 122 -8.78 15.74 -3.06
N TYR A 123 -9.74 15.51 -2.17
CA TYR A 123 -9.80 14.37 -1.27
C TYR A 123 -11.20 13.75 -1.35
N ASP A 124 -11.29 12.46 -1.67
CA ASP A 124 -12.59 11.74 -1.72
C ASP A 124 -12.95 11.23 -0.33
N GLY A 125 -13.44 12.13 0.52
CA GLY A 125 -13.82 11.81 1.89
C GLY A 125 -14.96 10.79 1.97
N ALA A 126 -15.88 10.76 1.00
CA ALA A 126 -16.95 9.76 0.97
C ALA A 126 -16.40 8.33 0.80
N LEU A 127 -15.35 8.18 0.01
CA LEU A 127 -14.63 6.91 -0.12
C LEU A 127 -13.99 6.49 1.21
N VAL A 128 -13.29 7.42 1.87
CA VAL A 128 -12.60 7.13 3.13
C VAL A 128 -13.59 6.81 4.25
N ASP A 129 -14.70 7.55 4.32
CA ASP A 129 -15.79 7.28 5.28
C ASP A 129 -16.39 5.88 5.06
N LEU A 130 -16.57 5.47 3.79
CA LEU A 130 -17.02 4.11 3.47
C LEU A 130 -16.01 3.05 3.96
N LEU A 131 -14.72 3.23 3.67
CA LEU A 131 -13.67 2.28 4.08
C LEU A 131 -13.62 2.15 5.62
N ARG A 132 -13.76 3.26 6.35
CA ARG A 132 -13.85 3.27 7.82
C ARG A 132 -15.10 2.54 8.31
N THR A 133 -16.28 2.87 7.77
CA THR A 133 -17.55 2.26 8.15
C THR A 133 -17.54 0.76 7.91
N GLU A 134 -17.01 0.35 6.78
CA GLU A 134 -16.90 -1.06 6.38
C GLU A 134 -15.66 -1.75 6.98
N GLN A 135 -14.85 -1.08 7.79
CA GLN A 135 -13.61 -1.64 8.36
C GLN A 135 -12.72 -2.32 7.30
N VAL A 136 -12.43 -1.59 6.21
CA VAL A 136 -11.65 -2.06 5.07
C VAL A 136 -10.23 -1.49 5.15
N PRO A 137 -9.22 -2.30 5.44
CA PRO A 137 -7.83 -1.90 5.28
C PRO A 137 -7.52 -1.51 3.83
N ALA A 138 -6.76 -0.42 3.66
CA ALA A 138 -6.37 0.10 2.35
C ALA A 138 -5.01 0.79 2.37
N THR A 139 -4.37 0.91 1.20
CA THR A 139 -3.13 1.66 1.03
C THR A 139 -3.38 2.89 0.16
N PHE A 140 -2.99 4.06 0.64
CA PHE A 140 -3.05 5.32 -0.09
C PHE A 140 -1.64 5.69 -0.56
N TYR A 141 -1.44 5.82 -1.86
CA TYR A 141 -0.19 6.33 -2.43
C TYR A 141 -0.29 7.84 -2.55
N ALA A 142 0.33 8.56 -1.60
CA ALA A 142 0.24 10.00 -1.50
C ALA A 142 1.46 10.70 -2.10
N GLY A 143 1.22 11.62 -3.03
CA GLY A 143 2.22 12.54 -3.54
C GLY A 143 2.62 13.58 -2.49
N GLY A 144 3.89 14.00 -2.48
CA GLY A 144 4.38 14.92 -1.46
C GLY A 144 3.65 16.27 -1.50
N ARG A 145 3.37 16.80 -2.69
CA ARG A 145 2.56 18.02 -2.82
C ARG A 145 1.13 17.85 -2.33
N TRP A 146 0.51 16.71 -2.61
CA TRP A 146 -0.82 16.42 -2.08
C TRP A 146 -0.81 16.39 -0.55
N MET A 147 0.19 15.78 0.07
CA MET A 147 0.35 15.79 1.53
C MET A 147 0.53 17.21 2.06
N ARG A 148 1.29 18.08 1.36
CA ARG A 148 1.50 19.48 1.73
C ARG A 148 0.21 20.31 1.63
N SER A 149 -0.61 20.08 0.61
CA SER A 149 -1.88 20.80 0.42
C SER A 149 -3.03 20.25 1.28
N HIS A 150 -2.91 19.03 1.82
CA HIS A 150 -3.91 18.37 2.65
C HIS A 150 -3.30 17.85 3.99
N PRO A 151 -2.66 18.73 4.80
CA PRO A 151 -1.91 18.26 5.97
C PRO A 151 -2.78 17.54 7.00
N GLU A 152 -3.98 18.06 7.31
CA GLU A 152 -4.90 17.42 8.26
C GLU A 152 -5.38 16.06 7.77
N ARG A 153 -5.80 15.96 6.50
CA ARG A 153 -6.25 14.69 5.92
C ARG A 153 -5.12 13.65 5.88
N THR A 154 -3.89 14.09 5.59
CA THR A 154 -2.70 13.23 5.66
C THR A 154 -2.48 12.69 7.06
N MET A 155 -2.51 13.55 8.09
CA MET A 155 -2.35 13.13 9.49
C MET A 155 -3.49 12.22 9.98
N GLN A 156 -4.71 12.43 9.49
CA GLN A 156 -5.85 11.55 9.76
C GLN A 156 -5.65 10.15 9.15
N LEU A 157 -5.15 10.07 7.91
CA LEU A 157 -4.81 8.79 7.28
C LEU A 157 -3.64 8.09 7.99
N MET A 158 -2.63 8.83 8.47
CA MET A 158 -1.52 8.27 9.26
C MET A 158 -1.96 7.70 10.62
N ALA A 159 -2.94 8.37 11.26
CA ALA A 159 -3.40 7.99 12.60
C ALA A 159 -4.42 6.83 12.56
N ASP A 160 -4.96 6.50 11.40
CA ASP A 160 -5.98 5.47 11.22
C ASP A 160 -5.32 4.09 11.04
N PRO A 161 -5.52 3.14 11.95
CA PRO A 161 -4.89 1.82 11.87
C PRO A 161 -5.38 0.97 10.69
N LEU A 162 -6.45 1.38 10.00
CA LEU A 162 -6.92 0.73 8.78
C LEU A 162 -6.07 1.08 7.57
N PHE A 163 -5.29 2.18 7.62
CA PHE A 163 -4.69 2.74 6.42
C PHE A 163 -3.16 2.73 6.46
N GLU A 164 -2.59 2.45 5.31
CA GLU A 164 -1.17 2.58 5.02
C GLU A 164 -0.97 3.75 4.05
N LEU A 165 0.07 4.56 4.27
CA LEU A 165 0.53 5.56 3.30
C LEU A 165 1.79 5.07 2.59
N GLY A 166 1.76 5.08 1.26
CA GLY A 166 2.89 4.87 0.37
C GLY A 166 3.32 6.17 -0.32
N ASN A 167 4.54 6.19 -0.84
CA ASN A 167 5.11 7.32 -1.58
C ASN A 167 4.62 7.31 -3.04
N HIS A 168 4.15 8.47 -3.56
CA HIS A 168 3.69 8.60 -4.95
C HIS A 168 4.37 9.77 -5.69
N ALA A 169 5.65 9.98 -5.41
CA ALA A 169 6.45 11.07 -5.95
C ALA A 169 6.00 12.48 -5.49
N TRP A 170 6.87 13.48 -5.67
CA TRP A 170 6.61 14.84 -5.16
C TRP A 170 5.51 15.57 -5.94
N THR A 171 5.67 15.69 -7.25
CA THR A 171 4.76 16.39 -8.16
C THR A 171 4.15 15.46 -9.19
N HIS A 172 3.97 14.16 -8.86
CA HIS A 172 3.52 13.16 -9.81
C HIS A 172 4.42 13.09 -11.06
N GLY A 173 5.75 13.23 -10.86
CA GLY A 173 6.73 13.23 -11.94
C GLY A 173 6.79 11.87 -12.67
N ASN A 174 6.97 11.89 -13.99
CA ASN A 174 7.18 10.68 -14.78
C ASN A 174 8.63 10.21 -14.65
N LEU A 175 8.90 9.30 -13.72
CA LEU A 175 10.26 8.85 -13.40
C LEU A 175 10.95 8.14 -14.56
N ARG A 176 10.22 7.65 -15.57
CA ARG A 176 10.82 7.07 -16.77
C ARG A 176 11.54 8.09 -17.65
N VAL A 177 11.09 9.34 -17.65
CA VAL A 177 11.71 10.43 -18.45
C VAL A 177 12.56 11.38 -17.60
N LEU A 178 12.41 11.37 -16.28
CA LEU A 178 13.29 12.09 -15.36
C LEU A 178 14.65 11.40 -15.25
N ARG A 179 15.68 12.14 -14.77
CA ARG A 179 17.04 11.62 -14.64
C ARG A 179 17.72 12.12 -13.36
N GLY A 180 18.60 11.28 -12.82
CA GLY A 180 19.53 11.68 -11.76
C GLY A 180 18.83 12.32 -10.57
N GLN A 181 19.20 13.56 -10.23
CA GLN A 181 18.69 14.27 -9.09
C GLN A 181 17.18 14.51 -9.15
N ASP A 182 16.59 14.72 -10.34
CA ASP A 182 15.15 14.90 -10.48
C ASP A 182 14.36 13.68 -9.97
N ILE A 183 14.85 12.46 -10.19
CA ILE A 183 14.22 11.24 -9.64
C ILE A 183 14.39 11.21 -8.11
N THR A 184 15.60 11.51 -7.63
CA THR A 184 15.89 11.55 -6.19
C THR A 184 14.98 12.54 -5.48
N ASP A 185 14.78 13.74 -6.03
CA ASP A 185 13.94 14.77 -5.46
C ASP A 185 12.46 14.32 -5.38
N GLN A 186 11.95 13.71 -6.44
CA GLN A 186 10.60 13.15 -6.43
C GLN A 186 10.37 12.15 -5.27
N ILE A 187 11.39 11.35 -4.94
CA ILE A 187 11.33 10.33 -3.89
C ILE A 187 11.56 10.96 -2.51
N GLN A 188 12.71 11.65 -2.35
CA GLN A 188 13.19 12.12 -1.04
C GLN A 188 12.33 13.26 -0.47
N TRP A 189 11.89 14.19 -1.31
CA TRP A 189 11.00 15.27 -0.87
C TRP A 189 9.65 14.75 -0.38
N THR A 190 9.14 13.70 -1.00
CA THR A 190 7.90 13.05 -0.54
C THR A 190 8.11 12.34 0.81
N GLN A 191 9.23 11.63 0.99
CA GLN A 191 9.57 11.03 2.27
C GLN A 191 9.75 12.08 3.37
N ALA A 192 10.41 13.19 3.07
CA ALA A 192 10.61 14.29 4.01
C ALA A 192 9.28 14.98 4.38
N GLN A 193 8.39 15.21 3.42
CA GLN A 193 7.06 15.78 3.69
C GLN A 193 6.22 14.88 4.59
N TYR A 194 6.27 13.55 4.36
CA TYR A 194 5.64 12.60 5.26
C TYR A 194 6.21 12.71 6.69
N GLU A 195 7.54 12.75 6.83
CA GLU A 195 8.20 12.86 8.14
C GLU A 195 7.84 14.17 8.87
N ILE A 196 7.77 15.30 8.14
CA ILE A 196 7.32 16.59 8.68
C ILE A 196 5.91 16.46 9.28
N LEU A 197 4.95 15.93 8.53
CA LEU A 197 3.57 15.78 8.99
C LEU A 197 3.44 14.75 10.12
N ARG A 198 4.20 13.67 10.04
CA ARG A 198 4.27 12.69 11.15
C ARG A 198 4.77 13.34 12.43
N ASN A 199 5.82 14.14 12.38
CA ASN A 199 6.35 14.83 13.53
C ASN A 199 5.35 15.87 14.08
N GLN A 200 4.63 16.59 13.23
CA GLN A 200 3.54 17.46 13.62
C GLN A 200 2.43 16.70 14.34
N LEU A 201 2.01 15.54 13.81
CA LEU A 201 1.03 14.67 14.48
C LEU A 201 1.53 14.21 15.84
N LEU A 202 2.77 13.73 15.93
CA LEU A 202 3.34 13.21 17.19
C LEU A 202 3.56 14.31 18.24
N SER A 203 3.64 15.57 17.85
CA SER A 203 3.75 16.71 18.78
C SER A 203 2.42 17.11 19.41
N ARG A 204 1.28 16.59 18.94
CA ARG A 204 -0.04 16.89 19.49
C ARG A 204 -0.23 16.26 20.86
N SER A 205 -0.91 16.94 21.77
CA SER A 205 -1.21 16.43 23.12
C SER A 205 -1.96 15.09 23.12
N CYS A 206 -2.85 14.89 22.14
CA CYS A 206 -3.58 13.64 21.93
C CYS A 206 -2.65 12.47 21.61
N ALA A 207 -1.59 12.69 20.81
CA ALA A 207 -0.60 11.67 20.48
C ALA A 207 0.32 11.37 21.70
N ALA A 208 0.70 12.39 22.46
CA ALA A 208 1.46 12.22 23.68
C ALA A 208 0.69 11.40 24.74
N ALA A 209 -0.64 11.49 24.77
CA ALA A 209 -1.49 10.70 25.67
C ALA A 209 -1.60 9.21 25.25
N LEU A 210 -1.25 8.85 24.02
CA LEU A 210 -1.34 7.49 23.45
C LEU A 210 0.00 7.04 22.82
N PRO A 211 1.08 6.94 23.60
CA PRO A 211 2.43 6.72 23.08
C PRO A 211 2.60 5.40 22.31
N GLU A 212 1.85 4.35 22.66
CA GLU A 212 1.87 3.07 21.93
C GLU A 212 1.30 3.24 20.51
N ALA A 213 0.11 3.83 20.41
CA ALA A 213 -0.53 4.11 19.13
C ALA A 213 0.29 5.10 18.27
N ALA A 214 0.92 6.09 18.91
CA ALA A 214 1.80 7.03 18.23
C ALA A 214 3.07 6.34 17.66
N ARG A 215 3.63 5.37 18.38
CA ARG A 215 4.78 4.57 17.93
C ARG A 215 4.44 3.62 16.80
N SER A 216 3.18 3.18 16.64
CA SER A 216 2.76 2.31 15.56
C SER A 216 2.74 3.00 14.19
N ILE A 217 2.71 4.35 14.14
CA ILE A 217 2.82 5.09 12.87
C ILE A 217 4.21 4.88 12.28
N PRO A 218 4.34 4.32 11.07
CA PRO A 218 5.64 4.12 10.44
C PRO A 218 6.45 5.41 10.38
N ARG A 219 7.76 5.32 10.58
CA ARG A 219 8.63 6.49 10.50
C ARG A 219 8.65 7.10 9.09
N LEU A 220 8.64 6.27 8.07
CA LEU A 220 8.57 6.61 6.66
C LEU A 220 7.68 5.60 5.92
N PRO A 221 7.09 5.96 4.79
CA PRO A 221 6.52 5.00 3.86
C PRO A 221 7.51 3.92 3.45
N ALA A 222 7.06 2.68 3.35
CA ALA A 222 7.89 1.55 2.90
C ALA A 222 7.67 1.19 1.44
N THR A 223 6.63 1.72 0.80
CA THR A 223 6.21 1.39 -0.55
C THR A 223 6.17 2.63 -1.44
N PHE A 224 6.44 2.45 -2.74
CA PHE A 224 6.42 3.50 -3.75
C PHE A 224 5.55 3.07 -4.93
N ARG A 225 4.73 3.96 -5.45
CA ARG A 225 4.00 3.77 -6.70
C ARG A 225 4.45 4.78 -7.74
N PHE A 226 4.82 4.29 -8.93
CA PHE A 226 5.24 5.15 -10.02
C PHE A 226 4.05 5.89 -10.63
N PRO A 227 4.11 7.24 -10.73
CA PRO A 227 3.14 8.02 -11.49
C PRO A 227 2.96 7.48 -12.91
N TYR A 228 1.73 7.53 -13.42
CA TYR A 228 1.36 7.02 -14.76
C TYR A 228 1.66 5.53 -14.98
N GLY A 229 2.05 4.79 -13.94
CA GLY A 229 2.52 3.42 -14.10
C GLY A 229 3.79 3.30 -14.95
N THR A 230 4.65 4.32 -14.96
CA THR A 230 5.84 4.41 -15.83
C THR A 230 7.14 4.29 -15.04
N CYS A 231 8.03 3.42 -15.47
CA CYS A 231 9.40 3.31 -14.93
C CYS A 231 10.38 2.84 -16.01
N ASP A 232 11.66 3.00 -15.71
CA ASP A 232 12.78 2.33 -16.35
C ASP A 232 13.68 1.68 -15.29
N ALA A 233 14.72 0.98 -15.70
CA ALA A 233 15.64 0.30 -14.79
C ALA A 233 16.33 1.27 -13.82
N SER A 234 16.64 2.50 -14.26
CA SER A 234 17.25 3.52 -13.41
C SER A 234 16.31 3.99 -12.31
N ALA A 235 15.05 4.26 -12.65
CA ALA A 235 14.03 4.67 -11.70
C ALA A 235 13.72 3.56 -10.68
N LEU A 236 13.63 2.30 -11.12
CA LEU A 236 13.46 1.14 -10.23
C LEU A 236 14.62 1.02 -9.25
N ALA A 237 15.88 1.15 -9.74
CA ALA A 237 17.07 1.08 -8.90
C ALA A 237 17.11 2.20 -7.84
N GLN A 238 16.74 3.43 -8.21
CA GLN A 238 16.72 4.57 -7.28
C GLN A 238 15.62 4.43 -6.21
N VAL A 239 14.44 3.92 -6.57
CA VAL A 239 13.37 3.63 -5.61
C VAL A 239 13.81 2.55 -4.62
N ALA A 240 14.44 1.47 -5.09
CA ALA A 240 14.97 0.42 -4.24
C ALA A 240 16.13 0.91 -3.35
N ALA A 241 17.03 1.75 -3.90
CA ALA A 241 18.11 2.38 -3.12
C ALA A 241 17.59 3.32 -2.02
N ALA A 242 16.40 3.90 -2.19
CA ALA A 242 15.71 4.68 -1.17
C ALA A 242 14.97 3.79 -0.14
N GLY A 243 15.09 2.48 -0.19
CA GLY A 243 14.46 1.54 0.73
C GLY A 243 12.96 1.32 0.49
N LEU A 244 12.48 1.59 -0.72
CA LEU A 244 11.06 1.55 -1.06
C LEU A 244 10.75 0.38 -1.99
N TYR A 245 9.72 -0.41 -1.66
CA TYR A 245 9.22 -1.45 -2.55
C TYR A 245 8.48 -0.82 -3.74
N PRO A 246 8.89 -1.11 -5.00
CA PRO A 246 8.25 -0.56 -6.19
C PRO A 246 6.93 -1.29 -6.48
N ILE A 247 5.82 -0.72 -6.02
CA ILE A 247 4.48 -1.33 -6.11
C ILE A 247 3.71 -0.77 -7.31
N GLN A 248 3.24 -1.66 -8.15
CA GLN A 248 2.28 -1.40 -9.20
C GLN A 248 0.95 -2.12 -8.90
N TRP A 249 0.27 -2.66 -9.89
CA TRP A 249 -1.01 -3.34 -9.76
C TRP A 249 -1.18 -4.42 -10.84
N ASP A 250 -2.07 -5.35 -10.61
CA ASP A 250 -2.53 -6.32 -11.61
C ASP A 250 -4.02 -6.14 -11.96
N VAL A 251 -4.75 -5.30 -11.22
CA VAL A 251 -6.16 -5.00 -11.47
C VAL A 251 -6.37 -3.50 -11.64
N VAL A 252 -6.88 -3.10 -12.80
CA VAL A 252 -7.17 -1.70 -13.16
C VAL A 252 -8.68 -1.44 -13.07
N THR A 253 -9.06 -0.43 -12.31
CA THR A 253 -10.48 0.02 -12.19
C THR A 253 -10.93 0.81 -13.41
N GLY A 254 -10.03 1.61 -14.01
CA GLY A 254 -10.34 2.56 -15.07
C GLY A 254 -11.03 3.84 -14.56
N ASP A 255 -11.07 4.05 -13.26
CA ASP A 255 -11.78 5.14 -12.58
C ASP A 255 -11.35 6.57 -12.94
N PRO A 256 -10.12 6.86 -13.48
CA PRO A 256 -9.81 8.22 -13.95
C PRO A 256 -10.55 8.62 -15.22
N ALA A 257 -11.13 7.68 -15.93
CA ALA A 257 -11.91 7.97 -17.13
C ALA A 257 -13.33 8.40 -16.76
N LYS A 258 -13.70 9.66 -17.07
CA LYS A 258 -15.03 10.23 -16.76
C LYS A 258 -16.22 9.41 -17.25
N GLY A 259 -16.05 8.67 -18.34
CA GLY A 259 -17.08 7.79 -18.90
C GLY A 259 -17.17 6.41 -18.25
N GLN A 260 -16.30 6.08 -17.31
CA GLN A 260 -16.29 4.80 -16.60
C GLN A 260 -17.30 4.84 -15.47
N SER A 261 -18.43 4.13 -15.60
CA SER A 261 -19.47 4.08 -14.56
C SER A 261 -19.05 3.20 -13.36
N ALA A 262 -19.70 3.38 -12.22
CA ALA A 262 -19.49 2.54 -11.06
C ALA A 262 -19.67 1.04 -11.36
N GLN A 263 -20.69 0.65 -12.14
CA GLN A 263 -20.90 -0.73 -12.53
C GLN A 263 -19.78 -1.28 -13.44
N GLN A 264 -19.20 -0.43 -14.29
CA GLN A 264 -18.05 -0.83 -15.12
C GLN A 264 -16.80 -1.05 -14.27
N ILE A 265 -16.54 -0.18 -13.26
CA ILE A 265 -15.48 -0.35 -12.26
C ILE A 265 -15.66 -1.68 -11.53
N VAL A 266 -16.85 -1.94 -10.99
CA VAL A 266 -17.17 -3.19 -10.29
C VAL A 266 -16.88 -4.40 -11.17
N ARG A 267 -17.39 -4.40 -12.42
CA ARG A 267 -17.13 -5.51 -13.36
C ARG A 267 -15.65 -5.67 -13.68
N ALA A 268 -14.94 -4.56 -13.91
CA ALA A 268 -13.49 -4.60 -14.19
C ALA A 268 -12.72 -5.30 -13.08
N VAL A 269 -12.98 -4.95 -11.82
CA VAL A 269 -12.31 -5.58 -10.68
C VAL A 269 -12.76 -7.03 -10.50
N LEU A 270 -14.05 -7.32 -10.46
CA LEU A 270 -14.58 -8.67 -10.21
C LEU A 270 -14.19 -9.70 -11.25
N ASN A 271 -13.86 -9.26 -12.50
CA ASN A 271 -13.41 -10.13 -13.58
C ASN A 271 -11.90 -10.41 -13.55
N GLN A 272 -11.10 -9.56 -12.89
CA GLN A 272 -9.64 -9.64 -12.90
C GLN A 272 -9.05 -10.09 -11.57
N VAL A 273 -9.75 -9.81 -10.45
CA VAL A 273 -9.24 -10.07 -9.10
C VAL A 273 -8.98 -11.56 -8.87
N ARG A 274 -7.82 -11.85 -8.28
CA ARG A 274 -7.37 -13.16 -7.83
C ARG A 274 -6.69 -13.04 -6.47
N PRO A 275 -6.44 -14.15 -5.74
CA PRO A 275 -5.69 -14.10 -4.49
C PRO A 275 -4.37 -13.35 -4.66
N GLY A 276 -4.16 -12.35 -3.81
CA GLY A 276 -2.97 -11.50 -3.82
C GLY A 276 -2.96 -10.34 -4.81
N SER A 277 -4.10 -10.04 -5.45
CA SER A 277 -4.23 -8.89 -6.35
C SER A 277 -4.05 -7.55 -5.63
N ILE A 278 -3.44 -6.60 -6.35
CA ILE A 278 -3.33 -5.19 -6.00
C ILE A 278 -4.21 -4.41 -6.97
N VAL A 279 -5.23 -3.75 -6.46
CA VAL A 279 -6.21 -2.98 -7.25
C VAL A 279 -5.83 -1.50 -7.24
N VAL A 280 -5.68 -0.86 -8.41
CA VAL A 280 -5.45 0.59 -8.51
C VAL A 280 -6.75 1.35 -8.71
N ALA A 281 -6.93 2.40 -7.90
CA ALA A 281 -8.00 3.39 -8.00
C ALA A 281 -7.49 4.76 -7.52
N HIS A 282 -8.34 5.79 -7.49
CA HIS A 282 -7.97 7.16 -7.11
C HIS A 282 -8.90 7.72 -6.05
N ALA A 283 -8.33 8.50 -5.11
CA ALA A 283 -9.05 9.17 -4.04
C ALA A 283 -8.84 10.71 -4.01
N ASN A 284 -8.28 11.28 -5.09
CA ASN A 284 -7.92 12.70 -5.20
C ASN A 284 -8.90 13.53 -6.06
N GLY A 285 -10.14 13.08 -6.19
CA GLY A 285 -11.13 13.71 -7.06
C GLY A 285 -11.07 13.27 -8.52
N ARG A 286 -10.03 12.54 -8.94
CA ARG A 286 -9.91 11.95 -10.30
C ARG A 286 -10.52 10.56 -10.43
N GLY A 287 -10.90 9.92 -9.31
CA GLY A 287 -11.68 8.68 -9.28
C GLY A 287 -13.17 8.99 -9.41
N TRP A 288 -13.69 9.14 -10.65
CA TRP A 288 -15.00 9.73 -10.89
C TRP A 288 -16.18 9.01 -10.22
N HIS A 289 -16.15 7.69 -10.14
CA HIS A 289 -17.21 6.86 -9.55
C HIS A 289 -16.65 5.85 -8.54
N THR A 290 -15.48 6.13 -7.96
CA THR A 290 -14.75 5.18 -7.11
C THR A 290 -15.53 4.91 -5.82
N ALA A 291 -15.96 5.95 -5.09
CA ALA A 291 -16.73 5.79 -3.86
C ALA A 291 -18.05 5.02 -4.10
N GLU A 292 -18.76 5.34 -5.17
CA GLU A 292 -20.00 4.63 -5.56
C GLU A 292 -19.73 3.16 -5.90
N ALA A 293 -18.65 2.89 -6.65
CA ALA A 293 -18.27 1.53 -7.01
C ALA A 293 -17.91 0.69 -5.77
N MET A 294 -17.20 1.27 -4.79
CA MET A 294 -16.77 0.55 -3.58
C MET A 294 -17.95 0.12 -2.72
N GLN A 295 -19.10 0.84 -2.71
CA GLN A 295 -20.32 0.40 -2.02
C GLN A 295 -20.83 -0.98 -2.48
N THR A 296 -20.61 -1.31 -3.76
CA THR A 296 -20.97 -2.61 -4.33
C THR A 296 -19.79 -3.58 -4.30
N LEU A 297 -18.59 -3.11 -4.54
CA LEU A 297 -17.39 -3.94 -4.70
C LEU A 297 -16.97 -4.60 -3.38
N VAL A 298 -16.97 -3.85 -2.28
CA VAL A 298 -16.56 -4.35 -0.96
C VAL A 298 -17.40 -5.56 -0.53
N PRO A 299 -18.73 -5.49 -0.47
CA PRO A 299 -19.55 -6.65 -0.11
C PRO A 299 -19.45 -7.79 -1.13
N ALA A 300 -19.27 -7.48 -2.43
CA ALA A 300 -19.11 -8.51 -3.46
C ALA A 300 -17.81 -9.31 -3.31
N LEU A 301 -16.70 -8.65 -2.96
CA LEU A 301 -15.42 -9.31 -2.69
C LEU A 301 -15.49 -10.15 -1.41
N ARG A 302 -16.10 -9.64 -0.33
CA ARG A 302 -16.34 -10.42 0.90
C ARG A 302 -17.17 -11.68 0.63
N LYS A 303 -18.23 -11.57 -0.18
CA LYS A 303 -19.06 -12.71 -0.58
C LYS A 303 -18.26 -13.76 -1.36
N ARG A 304 -17.20 -13.36 -2.10
CA ARG A 304 -16.27 -14.26 -2.77
C ARG A 304 -15.18 -14.83 -1.83
N GLY A 305 -15.22 -14.48 -0.54
CA GLY A 305 -14.29 -14.93 0.48
C GLY A 305 -12.98 -14.14 0.54
N TYR A 306 -12.89 -12.96 -0.10
CA TYR A 306 -11.72 -12.10 0.01
C TYR A 306 -11.68 -11.37 1.36
N ARG A 307 -10.48 -11.25 1.92
CA ARG A 307 -10.14 -10.36 3.03
C ARG A 307 -9.29 -9.22 2.49
N PHE A 308 -9.58 -8.01 2.97
CA PHE A 308 -8.82 -6.82 2.63
C PHE A 308 -7.60 -6.70 3.53
N VAL A 309 -6.48 -6.28 2.96
CA VAL A 309 -5.23 -6.03 3.67
C VAL A 309 -4.53 -4.81 3.06
N THR A 310 -3.60 -4.20 3.81
CA THR A 310 -2.69 -3.21 3.24
C THR A 310 -1.69 -3.88 2.30
N VAL A 311 -0.96 -3.08 1.51
CA VAL A 311 0.09 -3.63 0.63
C VAL A 311 1.23 -4.23 1.46
N SER A 312 1.63 -3.58 2.56
CA SER A 312 2.67 -4.13 3.44
C SER A 312 2.26 -5.47 4.07
N ASP A 313 1.01 -5.61 4.52
CA ASP A 313 0.49 -6.89 5.02
C ASP A 313 0.43 -7.94 3.91
N LEU A 314 0.05 -7.52 2.69
CA LEU A 314 0.03 -8.43 1.54
C LEU A 314 1.42 -8.96 1.20
N LEU A 315 2.45 -8.09 1.23
CA LEU A 315 3.85 -8.48 1.00
C LEU A 315 4.35 -9.47 2.07
N GLN A 316 3.92 -9.33 3.32
CA GLN A 316 4.25 -10.26 4.40
C GLN A 316 3.52 -11.61 4.26
N ALA A 317 2.37 -11.63 3.59
CA ALA A 317 1.56 -12.83 3.45
C ALA A 317 2.04 -13.81 2.36
N GLY A 318 3.05 -13.44 1.54
CA GLY A 318 3.49 -14.33 0.46
C GLY A 318 4.62 -13.80 -0.40
N ALA A 319 4.85 -14.45 -1.52
CA ALA A 319 5.93 -14.11 -2.44
C ALA A 319 5.49 -13.01 -3.44
N PRO A 320 6.23 -11.90 -3.59
CA PRO A 320 5.96 -10.88 -4.58
C PRO A 320 6.03 -11.43 -6.02
N VAL A 321 5.06 -11.05 -6.85
CA VAL A 321 5.08 -11.30 -8.29
C VAL A 321 5.54 -10.02 -8.98
N ALA A 322 6.81 -9.98 -9.36
CA ALA A 322 7.48 -8.81 -9.87
C ALA A 322 7.97 -9.00 -11.31
N VAL A 323 8.01 -7.90 -12.06
CA VAL A 323 8.51 -7.81 -13.43
C VAL A 323 9.49 -6.65 -13.57
N GLU A 324 10.27 -6.63 -14.65
CA GLU A 324 11.30 -5.58 -14.87
C GLU A 324 10.74 -4.30 -15.48
N ALA A 325 9.49 -4.31 -15.93
CA ALA A 325 8.84 -3.17 -16.59
C ALA A 325 7.60 -2.70 -15.82
N CYS A 326 7.33 -1.40 -15.89
CA CYS A 326 6.07 -0.82 -15.44
C CYS A 326 5.11 -0.67 -16.63
N TYR A 327 3.85 -1.04 -16.44
CA TYR A 327 2.79 -0.93 -17.44
C TYR A 327 1.41 -0.96 -16.76
N GLU A 328 0.38 -0.50 -17.45
CA GLU A 328 -1.00 -0.56 -16.91
C GLU A 328 -1.52 -2.00 -16.90
N MET A 329 -1.82 -2.54 -18.07
CA MET A 329 -2.37 -3.89 -18.25
C MET A 329 -1.39 -4.83 -18.97
N ARG A 330 -0.54 -4.32 -19.86
CA ARG A 330 0.43 -5.08 -20.65
C ARG A 330 1.65 -4.23 -21.00
N PRO A 331 2.82 -4.85 -21.14
CA PRO A 331 4.04 -4.13 -21.49
C PRO A 331 3.87 -3.21 -22.70
N GLY A 332 4.30 -1.95 -22.55
CA GLY A 332 4.29 -0.95 -23.62
C GLY A 332 3.01 -0.13 -23.76
N ASP A 333 1.91 -0.46 -23.07
CA ASP A 333 0.63 0.25 -23.22
C ASP A 333 0.65 1.69 -22.66
N ASN A 334 1.61 2.01 -21.80
CA ASN A 334 1.81 3.32 -21.17
C ASN A 334 2.94 4.16 -21.80
N LEU A 335 3.57 3.71 -22.91
CA LEU A 335 4.61 4.50 -23.62
C LEU A 335 4.10 5.84 -24.14
N LYS A 336 2.82 5.91 -24.46
CA LYS A 336 2.15 7.16 -24.84
C LYS A 336 2.28 8.26 -23.80
N TYR A 337 2.39 7.92 -22.51
CA TYR A 337 2.43 8.88 -21.41
C TYR A 337 3.72 9.70 -21.36
N ASP A 338 4.82 9.21 -21.93
CA ASP A 338 6.06 9.97 -22.04
C ASP A 338 5.89 11.22 -22.92
N ARG A 339 5.00 11.14 -23.92
CA ARG A 339 4.67 12.28 -24.78
C ARG A 339 3.50 13.12 -24.25
N LEU A 340 2.48 12.45 -23.68
CA LEU A 340 1.27 13.12 -23.20
C LEU A 340 1.50 13.97 -21.96
N PHE A 341 2.33 13.46 -21.05
CA PHE A 341 2.57 14.08 -19.76
C PHE A 341 4.01 14.60 -19.62
N GLY A 342 4.90 14.30 -20.57
CA GLY A 342 6.29 14.70 -20.51
C GLY A 342 6.92 14.34 -19.18
N ARG A 343 7.55 15.31 -18.52
CA ARG A 343 8.12 15.12 -17.18
C ARG A 343 7.05 14.95 -16.08
N GLY A 344 5.81 15.38 -16.31
CA GLY A 344 4.73 15.36 -15.33
C GLY A 344 4.92 16.35 -14.17
N THR A 345 5.91 17.20 -14.23
CA THR A 345 6.27 18.17 -13.19
C THR A 345 6.05 19.63 -13.60
N GLU A 346 5.57 19.87 -14.82
CA GLU A 346 5.39 21.19 -15.43
C GLU A 346 3.91 21.49 -15.70
#